data_08fa98d414dc74d476e29438cb66c3a8
#
_entry.id   08fa98d414dc74d476e29438cb66c3a8
#
_cell.length_a   1.000
_cell.length_b   1.000
_cell.length_c   1.000
_cell.angle_alpha   90.00
_cell.angle_beta   90.00
_cell.angle_gamma   90.00
#
_symmetry.space_group_name_H-M   'P 1'
#
loop_
_entity.id
_entity.type
_entity.pdbx_description
1 polymer ?
#
loop_
_entity_poly.entity_id
_entity_poly.type
_entity_poly.pdbx_seq_one_letter_code
_entity_poly.pdbx_strand_id
1 'polypeptide(L)'
;MAGENLIKLKIDNVVKEYEGRNGKTVALNGVNLDIKENEFICVVGPSGCGKSTLLNIIAGLHEPTSGAAYLDGKKIEGTGVERGVVFQQYALFPWRTVLKNVMFPLEMKKTPKAEAEQIARKYI
;
A
#
# COMPACT_ATOMS: atom_id res chain seq x y z
N MET A 1 29.35 4.75 9.75
CA MET A 1 28.99 4.48 8.36
C MET A 1 27.64 5.11 8.11
N ALA A 2 27.61 6.12 7.28
CA ALA A 2 26.35 6.65 6.80
C ALA A 2 25.54 5.50 6.25
N GLY A 3 24.29 5.40 6.66
CA GLY A 3 23.43 4.31 6.27
C GLY A 3 23.45 4.11 4.77
N GLU A 4 23.70 2.90 4.34
CA GLU A 4 23.46 2.49 2.98
C GLU A 4 22.06 2.96 2.63
N ASN A 5 21.93 3.59 1.47
CA ASN A 5 20.64 3.99 0.91
C ASN A 5 19.85 2.71 0.60
N LEU A 6 19.34 2.05 1.64
CA LEU A 6 18.57 0.83 1.50
C LEU A 6 17.26 1.15 0.78
N ILE A 7 17.05 0.49 -0.34
CA ILE A 7 15.80 0.57 -1.06
C ILE A 7 14.74 -0.17 -0.25
N LYS A 8 13.78 0.58 0.25
CA LYS A 8 12.65 0.06 1.03
C LYS A 8 11.60 -0.56 0.12
N LEU A 9 11.23 0.17 -0.92
CA LEU A 9 10.26 -0.27 -1.92
C LEU A 9 10.87 -0.15 -3.32
N LYS A 10 10.88 -1.25 -4.05
CA LYS A 10 11.32 -1.29 -5.44
C LYS A 10 10.16 -1.66 -6.35
N ILE A 11 9.91 -0.84 -7.34
CA ILE A 11 8.97 -1.12 -8.42
C ILE A 11 9.80 -1.38 -9.67
N ASP A 12 9.70 -2.59 -10.18
CA ASP A 12 10.54 -3.09 -11.27
C ASP A 12 9.69 -3.41 -12.50
N ASN A 13 9.76 -2.53 -13.49
CA ASN A 13 9.13 -2.65 -14.79
C ASN A 13 7.64 -3.08 -14.71
N VAL A 14 6.90 -2.47 -13.81
CA VAL A 14 5.50 -2.82 -13.57
C VAL A 14 4.61 -2.34 -14.72
N VAL A 15 3.90 -3.28 -15.28
CA VAL A 15 2.84 -3.08 -16.28
C VAL A 15 1.52 -3.51 -15.68
N LYS A 16 0.48 -2.72 -15.89
CA LYS A 16 -0.89 -3.10 -15.54
C LYS A 16 -1.82 -2.78 -16.69
N GLU A 17 -2.45 -3.82 -17.21
CA GLU A 17 -3.47 -3.75 -18.24
C GLU A 17 -4.82 -4.17 -17.65
N TYR A 18 -5.87 -3.50 -18.07
CA TYR A 18 -7.25 -3.89 -17.78
C TYR A 18 -7.95 -4.27 -19.07
N GLU A 19 -8.66 -5.38 -19.04
CA GLU A 19 -9.53 -5.79 -20.14
C GLU A 19 -10.91 -5.16 -19.97
N GLY A 20 -11.34 -4.40 -20.96
CA GLY A 20 -12.66 -3.79 -21.01
C GLY A 20 -13.45 -4.27 -22.24
N ARG A 21 -14.72 -3.89 -22.30
CA ARG A 21 -15.60 -4.23 -23.45
C ARG A 21 -15.07 -3.72 -24.79
N ASN A 22 -14.30 -2.65 -24.79
CA ASN A 22 -13.75 -2.00 -25.97
C ASN A 22 -12.26 -2.27 -26.19
N GLY A 23 -11.71 -3.33 -25.58
CA GLY A 23 -10.30 -3.71 -25.69
C GLY A 23 -9.51 -3.50 -24.41
N LYS A 24 -8.20 -3.57 -24.52
CA LYS A 24 -7.27 -3.43 -23.40
C LYS A 24 -6.92 -1.97 -23.14
N THR A 25 -6.87 -1.59 -21.86
CA THR A 25 -6.38 -0.28 -21.42
C THR A 25 -5.13 -0.48 -20.58
N VAL A 26 -4.04 0.16 -20.98
CA VAL A 26 -2.78 0.14 -20.22
C VAL A 26 -2.82 1.26 -19.18
N ALA A 27 -2.92 0.89 -17.91
CA ALA A 27 -2.89 1.84 -16.80
C ALA A 27 -1.46 2.19 -16.37
N LEU A 28 -0.57 1.21 -16.36
CA LEU A 28 0.85 1.36 -16.07
C LEU A 28 1.66 0.68 -17.19
N ASN A 29 2.66 1.37 -17.69
CA ASN A 29 3.47 0.91 -18.82
C ASN A 29 4.96 0.92 -18.48
N GLY A 30 5.41 -0.10 -17.74
CA GLY A 30 6.81 -0.26 -17.39
C GLY A 30 7.30 0.75 -16.36
N VAL A 31 6.60 0.87 -15.24
CA VAL A 31 6.99 1.79 -14.15
C VAL A 31 8.18 1.23 -13.40
N ASN A 32 9.21 2.06 -13.27
CA ASN A 32 10.39 1.79 -12.44
C ASN A 32 10.53 2.88 -11.39
N LEU A 33 10.63 2.48 -10.13
CA LEU A 33 10.78 3.41 -9.02
C LEU A 33 11.46 2.72 -7.84
N ASP A 34 12.49 3.34 -7.32
CA ASP A 34 13.13 2.94 -6.08
C ASP A 34 12.85 3.97 -5.00
N ILE A 35 12.27 3.54 -3.90
CA ILE A 35 11.99 4.38 -2.72
C ILE A 35 12.86 3.88 -1.57
N LYS A 36 13.61 4.81 -1.00
CA LYS A 36 14.49 4.52 0.13
C LYS A 36 13.74 4.54 1.45
N GLU A 37 14.34 3.95 2.45
CA GLU A 37 13.80 4.02 3.81
C GLU A 37 13.65 5.47 4.28
N ASN A 38 12.53 5.77 4.94
CA ASN A 38 12.17 7.10 5.45
C ASN A 38 11.98 8.19 4.37
N GLU A 39 11.88 7.85 3.11
CA GLU A 39 11.50 8.80 2.08
C GLU A 39 10.01 9.12 2.11
N PHE A 40 9.69 10.39 1.86
CA PHE A 40 8.34 10.86 1.61
C PHE A 40 8.19 11.14 0.11
N ILE A 41 7.28 10.43 -0.54
CA ILE A 41 7.07 10.52 -2.00
C ILE A 41 5.68 11.08 -2.30
N CYS A 42 5.63 12.07 -3.17
CA CYS A 42 4.37 12.56 -3.74
C CYS A 42 4.23 12.08 -5.18
N VAL A 43 3.12 11.44 -5.49
CA VAL A 43 2.76 11.03 -6.85
C VAL A 43 1.67 11.98 -7.35
N VAL A 44 2.00 12.76 -8.36
CA VAL A 44 1.09 13.76 -8.94
C VAL A 44 0.81 13.47 -10.40
N GLY A 45 -0.37 13.83 -10.85
CA GLY A 45 -0.78 13.66 -12.23
C GLY A 45 -2.29 13.83 -12.39
N PRO A 46 -2.76 13.96 -13.65
CA PRO A 46 -4.19 14.08 -13.91
C PRO A 46 -4.98 12.83 -13.52
N SER A 47 -6.29 12.99 -13.37
CA SER A 47 -7.19 11.86 -13.12
C SER A 47 -7.07 10.80 -14.23
N GLY A 48 -7.04 9.53 -13.84
CA GLY A 48 -6.94 8.40 -14.79
C GLY A 48 -5.54 8.10 -15.30
N CYS A 49 -4.48 8.69 -14.75
CA CYS A 49 -3.10 8.43 -15.19
C CYS A 49 -2.42 7.22 -14.52
N GLY A 50 -3.13 6.48 -13.67
CA GLY A 50 -2.61 5.26 -13.04
C GLY A 50 -2.12 5.40 -11.59
N LYS A 51 -2.25 6.56 -10.95
CA LYS A 51 -1.81 6.76 -9.56
C LYS A 51 -2.41 5.74 -8.58
N SER A 52 -3.73 5.58 -8.61
CA SER A 52 -4.45 4.64 -7.74
C SER A 52 -4.09 3.19 -8.07
N THR A 53 -3.89 2.86 -9.34
CA THR A 53 -3.45 1.54 -9.78
C THR A 53 -2.08 1.20 -9.20
N LEU A 54 -1.14 2.11 -9.25
CA LEU A 54 0.19 1.93 -8.68
C LEU A 54 0.12 1.71 -7.16
N LEU A 55 -0.65 2.53 -6.45
CA LEU A 55 -0.84 2.40 -5.00
C LEU A 55 -1.50 1.06 -4.63
N ASN A 56 -2.47 0.61 -5.41
CA ASN A 56 -3.13 -0.69 -5.18
C ASN A 56 -2.17 -1.87 -5.40
N ILE A 57 -1.25 -1.77 -6.32
CA ILE A 57 -0.21 -2.79 -6.54
C ILE A 57 0.78 -2.79 -5.37
N ILE A 58 1.23 -1.63 -4.91
CA ILE A 58 2.11 -1.51 -3.74
C ILE A 58 1.42 -2.05 -2.48
N ALA A 59 0.13 -1.77 -2.31
CA ALA A 59 -0.66 -2.29 -1.20
C ALA A 59 -0.89 -3.82 -1.26
N GLY A 60 -0.68 -4.42 -2.42
CA GLY A 60 -0.96 -5.85 -2.65
C GLY A 60 -2.43 -6.17 -2.90
N LEU A 61 -3.24 -5.16 -3.19
CA LEU A 61 -4.67 -5.33 -3.53
C LEU A 61 -4.86 -5.76 -4.99
N HIS A 62 -3.96 -5.39 -5.86
CA HIS A 62 -3.94 -5.79 -7.26
C HIS A 62 -2.58 -6.37 -7.62
N GLU A 63 -2.60 -7.36 -8.49
CA GLU A 63 -1.37 -7.90 -9.08
C GLU A 63 -1.01 -7.14 -10.36
N PRO A 64 0.28 -6.90 -10.63
CA PRO A 64 0.70 -6.38 -11.92
C PRO A 64 0.46 -7.41 -13.04
N THR A 65 0.25 -6.94 -14.27
CA THR A 65 0.18 -7.80 -15.45
C THR A 65 1.55 -8.38 -15.78
N SER A 66 2.59 -7.57 -15.61
CA SER A 66 4.00 -7.99 -15.69
C SER A 66 4.87 -7.09 -14.83
N GLY A 67 6.12 -7.48 -14.63
CA GLY A 67 6.98 -6.83 -13.65
C GLY A 67 6.62 -7.22 -12.23
N ALA A 68 7.26 -6.59 -11.25
CA ALA A 68 7.02 -6.87 -9.84
C ALA A 68 7.33 -5.67 -8.94
N ALA A 69 6.72 -5.65 -7.77
CA ALA A 69 7.07 -4.75 -6.69
C ALA A 69 7.66 -5.54 -5.52
N TYR A 70 8.63 -4.96 -4.85
CA TYR A 70 9.35 -5.59 -3.73
C TYR A 70 9.37 -4.66 -2.53
N LEU A 71 9.11 -5.20 -1.37
CA LEU A 71 9.27 -4.50 -0.09
C LEU A 71 10.36 -5.23 0.71
N ASP A 72 11.38 -4.49 1.13
CA ASP A 72 12.55 -5.05 1.82
C ASP A 72 13.16 -6.27 1.09
N GLY A 73 13.22 -6.21 -0.25
CA GLY A 73 13.75 -7.28 -1.09
C GLY A 73 12.80 -8.45 -1.32
N LYS A 74 11.61 -8.46 -0.70
CA LYS A 74 10.60 -9.52 -0.87
C LYS A 74 9.53 -9.07 -1.84
N LYS A 75 9.20 -9.92 -2.79
CA LYS A 75 8.12 -9.67 -3.74
C LYS A 75 6.78 -9.49 -3.02
N ILE A 76 6.04 -8.47 -3.40
CA ILE A 76 4.69 -8.21 -2.90
C ILE A 76 3.72 -9.16 -3.59
N GLU A 77 3.13 -10.07 -2.83
CA GLU A 77 2.18 -11.10 -3.30
C GLU A 77 0.87 -11.05 -2.49
N GLY A 78 0.34 -9.89 -2.28
CA GLY A 78 -0.88 -9.67 -1.51
C GLY A 78 -0.70 -8.62 -0.43
N THR A 79 -1.73 -8.45 0.38
CA THR A 79 -1.69 -7.48 1.48
C THR A 79 -0.84 -7.99 2.64
N GLY A 80 -0.31 -7.08 3.43
CA GLY A 80 0.50 -7.41 4.59
C GLY A 80 0.42 -6.34 5.68
N VAL A 81 0.72 -6.72 6.91
CA VAL A 81 0.69 -5.83 8.09
C VAL A 81 1.81 -4.80 8.09
N GLU A 82 2.81 -5.00 7.27
CA GLU A 82 3.97 -4.10 7.10
C GLU A 82 3.64 -2.87 6.24
N ARG A 83 2.47 -2.85 5.60
CA ARG A 83 2.00 -1.74 4.76
C ARG A 83 0.64 -1.24 5.23
N GLY A 84 0.53 0.05 5.43
CA GLY A 84 -0.74 0.70 5.75
C GLY A 84 -1.22 1.53 4.57
N VAL A 85 -2.52 1.50 4.31
CA VAL A 85 -3.17 2.30 3.26
C VAL A 85 -4.23 3.19 3.86
N VAL A 86 -4.18 4.48 3.52
CA VAL A 86 -5.28 5.40 3.78
C VAL A 86 -6.07 5.54 2.49
N PHE A 87 -7.30 5.03 2.50
CA PHE A 87 -8.16 5.06 1.31
C PHE A 87 -8.74 6.45 1.06
N GLN A 88 -9.01 6.75 -0.19
CA GLN A 88 -9.66 8.00 -0.61
C GLN A 88 -11.09 8.11 -0.08
N GLN A 89 -11.79 6.99 0.02
CA GLN A 89 -13.12 6.91 0.60
C GLN A 89 -13.04 6.41 2.05
N TYR A 90 -14.05 6.74 2.84
CA TYR A 90 -14.14 6.28 4.22
C TYR A 90 -14.13 4.75 4.29
N ALA A 91 -13.19 4.20 5.03
CA ALA A 91 -13.00 2.75 5.17
C ALA A 91 -13.19 2.28 6.62
N LEU A 92 -13.96 3.02 7.41
CA LEU A 92 -14.30 2.61 8.76
C LEU A 92 -15.31 1.46 8.74
N PHE A 93 -15.16 0.53 9.67
CA PHE A 93 -16.14 -0.53 9.90
C PHE A 93 -17.36 0.05 10.64
N PRO A 94 -18.51 0.20 9.99
CA PRO A 94 -19.68 0.83 10.61
C PRO A 94 -20.29 0.01 11.76
N TRP A 95 -20.01 -1.28 11.82
CA TRP A 95 -20.42 -2.18 12.90
C TRP A 95 -19.46 -2.20 14.09
N ARG A 96 -18.37 -1.44 14.05
CA ARG A 96 -17.42 -1.31 15.13
C ARG A 96 -17.48 0.09 15.77
N THR A 97 -17.18 0.17 17.05
CA THR A 97 -17.01 1.46 17.74
C THR A 97 -15.77 2.19 17.22
N VAL A 98 -15.65 3.48 17.53
CA VAL A 98 -14.45 4.28 17.22
C VAL A 98 -13.20 3.60 17.78
N LEU A 99 -13.21 3.24 19.06
CA LEU A 99 -12.09 2.56 19.69
C LEU A 99 -11.69 1.26 18.98
N LYS A 100 -12.67 0.44 18.64
CA LYS A 100 -12.41 -0.83 17.93
C LYS A 100 -11.91 -0.64 16.49
N ASN A 101 -12.30 0.44 15.82
CA ASN A 101 -11.74 0.80 14.52
C ASN A 101 -10.26 1.17 14.65
N VAL A 102 -9.91 1.99 15.64
CA VAL A 102 -8.51 2.40 15.88
C VAL A 102 -7.66 1.21 16.36
N MET A 103 -8.23 0.29 17.10
CA MET A 103 -7.54 -0.93 17.55
C MET A 103 -7.30 -1.96 16.44
N PHE A 104 -8.07 -1.92 15.37
CA PHE A 104 -8.05 -2.96 14.32
C PHE A 104 -6.66 -3.27 13.76
N PRO A 105 -5.82 -2.30 13.40
CA PRO A 105 -4.46 -2.59 12.91
C PRO A 105 -3.58 -3.29 13.96
N LEU A 106 -3.79 -2.98 15.23
CA LEU A 106 -3.07 -3.61 16.34
C LEU A 106 -3.53 -5.04 16.57
N GLU A 107 -4.83 -5.30 16.39
CA GLU A 107 -5.38 -6.66 16.39
C GLU A 107 -4.75 -7.51 15.26
N MET A 108 -4.59 -6.94 14.06
CA MET A 108 -3.95 -7.63 12.94
C MET A 108 -2.47 -7.95 13.21
N LYS A 109 -1.79 -7.11 13.97
CA LYS A 109 -0.42 -7.34 14.46
C LYS A 109 -0.35 -8.26 15.66
N LYS A 110 -1.49 -8.81 16.11
CA LYS A 110 -1.60 -9.67 17.30
C LYS A 110 -1.11 -9.01 18.60
N THR A 111 -1.25 -7.69 18.69
CA THR A 111 -0.95 -6.96 19.93
C THR A 111 -1.92 -7.36 21.03
N PRO A 112 -1.46 -7.60 22.27
CA PRO A 112 -2.35 -7.91 23.40
C PRO A 112 -3.44 -6.84 23.56
N LYS A 113 -4.68 -7.29 23.83
CA LYS A 113 -5.86 -6.41 23.86
C LYS A 113 -5.71 -5.19 24.78
N ALA A 114 -5.18 -5.38 25.98
CA ALA A 114 -4.98 -4.28 26.94
C ALA A 114 -3.98 -3.24 26.41
N GLU A 115 -2.90 -3.68 25.80
CA GLU A 115 -1.89 -2.81 25.19
C GLU A 115 -2.47 -2.10 23.95
N ALA A 116 -3.19 -2.82 23.10
CA ALA A 116 -3.85 -2.26 21.92
C ALA A 116 -4.85 -1.17 22.31
N GLU A 117 -5.61 -1.37 23.38
CA GLU A 117 -6.54 -0.38 23.89
C GLU A 117 -5.82 0.88 24.41
N GLN A 118 -4.75 0.71 25.18
CA GLN A 118 -3.94 1.83 25.65
C GLN A 118 -3.36 2.66 24.50
N ILE A 119 -2.81 1.99 23.49
CA ILE A 119 -2.27 2.65 22.30
C ILE A 119 -3.38 3.39 21.56
N ALA A 120 -4.50 2.72 21.28
CA ALA A 120 -5.61 3.30 20.55
C ALA A 120 -6.19 4.55 21.22
N ARG A 121 -6.32 4.55 22.55
CA ARG A 121 -6.84 5.70 23.30
C ARG A 121 -5.97 6.95 23.20
N LYS A 122 -4.69 6.83 22.84
CA LYS A 122 -3.81 7.98 22.59
C LYS A 122 -4.12 8.70 21.29
N TYR A 123 -4.81 8.04 20.36
CA TYR A 123 -5.15 8.57 19.04
C TYR A 123 -6.62 8.96 18.88
N ILE A 124 -7.40 8.83 19.93
CA ILE A 124 -8.78 9.28 20.03
C ILE A 124 -8.83 10.57 20.85
#